data_974ca99348d390175142395fbb32a08f
#
_entry.id   974ca99348d390175142395fbb32a08f
#
_cell.length_a   1.000
_cell.length_b   1.000
_cell.length_c   1.000
_cell.angle_alpha   90.00
_cell.angle_beta   90.00
_cell.angle_gamma   90.00
#
_symmetry.space_group_name_H-M   'P 1'
#
loop_
_entity.id
_entity.type
_entity.pdbx_description
1 polymer ?
#
loop_
_entity_poly.entity_id
_entity_poly.type
_entity_poly.pdbx_seq_one_letter_code
_entity_poly.pdbx_strand_id
1 'polypeptide(L)' 'GYQVGNIDLTIIAEKPKLAKYLDTIKHSLSETMNVPQEHIGIKVTTNEGIGAVGRMEGIAAFAVCTLFANPN' A
#
# COMPACT_ATOMS: atom_id res chain seq x y z
N GLY A 1 -11.05 12.68 -17.42
CA GLY A 1 -10.71 11.92 -16.26
C GLY A 1 -9.31 12.15 -15.75
N TYR A 2 -8.92 11.31 -14.83
CA TYR A 2 -7.62 11.39 -14.18
C TYR A 2 -6.88 10.06 -14.32
N GLN A 3 -5.59 10.15 -14.24
CA GLN A 3 -4.69 9.00 -14.29
C GLN A 3 -3.85 9.00 -13.02
N VAL A 4 -3.68 7.82 -12.43
CA VAL A 4 -2.85 7.67 -11.24
C VAL A 4 -1.37 7.74 -11.64
N GLY A 5 -0.62 8.57 -10.93
CA GLY A 5 0.83 8.68 -11.14
C GLY A 5 1.58 7.76 -10.20
N ASN A 6 1.83 8.22 -8.98
CA ASN A 6 2.55 7.44 -7.98
C ASN A 6 1.62 7.05 -6.84
N ILE A 7 1.93 5.93 -6.20
CA ILE A 7 1.20 5.45 -5.03
C ILE A 7 2.21 5.15 -3.93
N ASP A 8 1.95 5.68 -2.73
CA ASP A 8 2.70 5.32 -1.53
C ASP A 8 1.74 4.69 -0.54
N LEU A 9 2.05 3.47 -0.10
CA LEU A 9 1.22 2.69 0.80
C LEU A 9 2.01 2.28 2.03
N THR A 10 1.45 2.56 3.20
CA THR A 10 2.00 2.10 4.47
C THR A 10 0.99 1.18 5.13
N ILE A 11 1.39 -0.03 5.43
CA ILE A 11 0.55 -1.01 6.10
C ILE A 11 1.10 -1.26 7.50
N ILE A 12 0.25 -1.16 8.50
CA ILE A 12 0.60 -1.40 9.90
C ILE A 12 -0.11 -2.67 10.34
N ALA A 13 0.66 -3.72 10.61
CA ALA A 13 0.10 -5.00 10.99
C ALA A 13 1.11 -5.79 11.82
N GLU A 14 0.64 -6.41 12.91
CA GLU A 14 1.46 -7.32 13.68
C GLU A 14 1.52 -8.68 13.00
N LYS A 15 0.39 -9.14 12.51
CA LYS A 15 0.24 -10.38 11.74
C LYS A 15 -0.84 -10.20 10.70
N PRO A 16 -0.76 -10.89 9.56
CA PRO A 16 0.35 -11.77 9.13
C PRO A 16 1.61 -10.98 8.79
N LYS A 17 2.73 -11.68 8.64
CA LYS A 17 3.99 -11.07 8.22
C LYS A 17 3.91 -10.75 6.73
N LEU A 18 3.53 -9.52 6.43
CA LEU A 18 3.25 -9.11 5.06
C LEU A 18 4.50 -8.82 4.23
N ALA A 19 5.65 -8.66 4.89
CA ALA A 19 6.88 -8.30 4.19
C ALA A 19 7.21 -9.26 3.03
N LYS A 20 6.95 -10.55 3.22
CA LYS A 20 7.23 -11.56 2.19
C LYS A 20 6.25 -11.51 1.02
N TYR A 21 5.18 -10.74 1.13
CA TYR A 21 4.16 -10.62 0.08
C TYR A 21 4.24 -9.28 -0.64
N LEU A 22 5.24 -8.44 -0.35
CA LEU A 22 5.31 -7.10 -0.93
C LEU A 22 5.30 -7.12 -2.46
N ASP A 23 6.05 -8.03 -3.07
CA ASP A 23 6.10 -8.11 -4.52
C ASP A 23 4.74 -8.50 -5.10
N THR A 24 4.05 -9.43 -4.46
CA THR A 24 2.71 -9.86 -4.89
C THR A 24 1.72 -8.71 -4.77
N ILE A 25 1.77 -7.97 -3.67
CA ILE A 25 0.88 -6.83 -3.45
C ILE A 25 1.15 -5.75 -4.49
N LYS A 26 2.43 -5.44 -4.73
CA LYS A 26 2.80 -4.42 -5.70
C LYS A 26 2.35 -4.80 -7.10
N HIS A 27 2.52 -6.06 -7.49
CA HIS A 27 2.07 -6.54 -8.79
C HIS A 27 0.55 -6.41 -8.94
N SER A 28 -0.19 -6.81 -7.92
CA SER A 28 -1.65 -6.73 -7.92
C SER A 28 -2.13 -5.28 -8.05
N LEU A 29 -1.51 -4.37 -7.31
CA LEU A 29 -1.85 -2.95 -7.39
C LEU A 29 -1.50 -2.38 -8.76
N SER A 30 -0.34 -2.75 -9.29
CA SER A 30 0.09 -2.29 -10.60
C SER A 30 -0.92 -2.66 -11.68
N GLU A 31 -1.39 -3.89 -11.67
CA GLU A 31 -2.37 -4.33 -12.65
C GLU A 31 -3.73 -3.67 -12.45
N THR A 32 -4.20 -3.62 -11.22
CA THR A 32 -5.52 -3.07 -10.91
C THR A 32 -5.60 -1.57 -11.21
N MET A 33 -4.54 -0.84 -10.87
CA MET A 33 -4.50 0.62 -11.00
C MET A 33 -3.92 1.08 -12.34
N ASN A 34 -3.39 0.15 -13.13
CA ASN A 34 -2.73 0.45 -14.40
C ASN A 34 -1.57 1.43 -14.22
N VAL A 35 -0.70 1.13 -13.26
CA VAL A 35 0.45 1.96 -12.89
C VAL A 35 1.69 1.09 -12.91
N PRO A 36 2.82 1.56 -13.47
CA PRO A 36 4.06 0.79 -13.43
C PRO A 36 4.45 0.47 -11.99
N GLN A 37 5.01 -0.71 -11.77
CA GLN A 37 5.41 -1.13 -10.42
C GLN A 37 6.43 -0.18 -9.81
N GLU A 38 7.27 0.45 -10.63
CA GLU A 38 8.27 1.42 -10.16
C GLU A 38 7.65 2.66 -9.53
N HIS A 39 6.36 2.92 -9.81
CA HIS A 39 5.65 4.07 -9.25
C HIS A 39 4.89 3.73 -7.97
N ILE A 40 5.07 2.51 -7.46
CA ILE A 40 4.37 2.06 -6.25
C ILE A 40 5.39 1.80 -5.15
N GLY A 41 5.28 2.57 -4.06
CA GLY A 41 6.06 2.35 -2.86
C GLY A 41 5.19 1.67 -1.82
N ILE A 42 5.71 0.62 -1.18
CA ILE A 42 4.99 -0.08 -0.11
C ILE A 42 5.93 -0.24 1.07
N LYS A 43 5.42 0.11 2.25
CA LYS A 43 6.12 -0.06 3.50
C LYS A 43 5.21 -0.81 4.46
N VAL A 44 5.75 -1.84 5.11
CA VAL A 44 5.04 -2.59 6.13
C VAL A 44 5.78 -2.40 7.45
N THR A 45 5.03 -2.11 8.49
CA THR A 45 5.60 -1.93 9.83
C THR A 45 4.64 -2.52 10.86
N THR A 46 5.10 -2.58 12.11
CA THR A 46 4.26 -3.02 13.22
C THR A 46 3.90 -1.81 14.09
N ASN A 47 2.97 -2.00 15.02
CA ASN A 47 2.61 -1.00 16.00
C ASN A 47 3.25 -1.32 17.37
N GLU A 48 4.26 -2.19 17.37
CA GLU A 48 5.05 -2.57 18.54
C GLU A 48 4.18 -3.06 19.71
N GLY A 49 3.14 -3.81 19.40
CA GLY A 49 2.25 -4.37 20.40
C GLY A 49 1.27 -3.39 21.03
N ILE A 50 1.20 -2.16 20.51
CA ILE A 50 0.38 -1.12 21.10
C ILE A 50 -0.96 -1.00 20.36
N GLY A 51 -2.05 -0.87 21.14
CA GLY A 51 -3.37 -0.65 20.59
C GLY A 51 -3.99 -1.88 19.95
N ALA A 52 -5.09 -1.69 19.23
CA ALA A 52 -5.82 -2.77 18.59
C ALA A 52 -4.98 -3.48 17.53
N VAL A 53 -4.24 -2.72 16.72
CA VAL A 53 -3.35 -3.30 15.72
C VAL A 53 -2.24 -4.10 16.40
N GLY A 54 -1.66 -3.56 17.48
CA GLY A 54 -0.62 -4.25 18.24
C GLY A 54 -1.11 -5.53 18.90
N ARG A 55 -2.40 -5.58 19.25
CA ARG A 55 -3.02 -6.79 19.81
C ARG A 55 -3.53 -7.75 18.72
N MET A 56 -3.19 -7.49 17.48
CA MET A 56 -3.62 -8.34 16.35
C MET A 56 -5.14 -8.36 16.14
N GLU A 57 -5.82 -7.28 16.52
CA GLU A 57 -7.26 -7.15 16.36
C GLU A 57 -7.64 -6.47 15.05
N GLY A 58 -6.66 -5.99 14.31
CA GLY A 58 -6.90 -5.32 13.05
C GLY A 58 -5.62 -4.95 12.34
N ILE A 59 -5.79 -4.36 11.16
CA ILE A 59 -4.71 -3.89 10.30
C ILE A 59 -5.06 -2.47 9.89
N ALA A 60 -4.07 -1.58 9.91
CA ALA A 60 -4.25 -0.22 9.43
C ALA A 60 -3.47 -0.03 8.14
N ALA A 61 -3.99 0.78 7.24
CA ALA A 61 -3.31 1.12 6.00
C ALA A 61 -3.52 2.60 5.69
N PHE A 62 -2.45 3.24 5.24
CA PHE A 62 -2.48 4.62 4.77
C PHE A 62 -1.97 4.64 3.35
N ALA A 63 -2.69 5.33 2.47
CA ALA A 63 -2.29 5.42 1.06
C ALA A 63 -2.35 6.87 0.61
N VAL A 64 -1.34 7.27 -0.16
CA VAL A 64 -1.30 8.57 -0.82
C VAL A 64 -0.99 8.33 -2.29
N CYS A 65 -1.70 8.99 -3.16
CA CYS A 65 -1.40 8.88 -4.58
C CYS A 65 -1.44 10.26 -5.24
N THR A 66 -0.72 10.37 -6.35
CA THR A 66 -0.79 11.55 -7.21
C THR A 66 -1.71 11.24 -8.38
N LEU A 67 -2.46 12.25 -8.79
CA LEU A 67 -3.35 12.14 -9.94
C LEU A 67 -2.94 13.17 -10.98
N PHE A 68 -2.97 12.74 -12.23
CA PHE A 68 -2.76 13.64 -13.36
C PHE A 68 -4.06 13.74 -14.15
N ALA A 69 -4.39 14.96 -14.56
CA ALA A 69 -5.51 15.13 -15.48
C ALA A 69 -5.11 14.61 -16.85
N ASN A 70 -5.98 13.80 -17.44
CA ASN A 70 -5.76 13.36 -18.81
C ASN A 70 -5.96 14.55 -19.76
N PRO A 71 -5.09 14.71 -20.76
CA PRO A 71 -5.18 15.86 -21.65
C PRO A 71 -6.36 15.83 -22.61
N ASN A 72 -7.13 14.76 -22.62
CA ASN A 72 -8.30 14.64 -23.51
C ASN A 72 -9.59 14.71 -22.74
#